data_11c1ae1465b666012a3e7abe4b61ba06
#
_entry.id   11c1ae1465b666012a3e7abe4b61ba06
#
_cell.length_a   1.000
_cell.length_b   1.000
_cell.length_c   1.000
_cell.angle_alpha   90.00
_cell.angle_beta   90.00
_cell.angle_gamma   90.00
#
_symmetry.space_group_name_H-M   'P 1'
#
loop_
_entity.id
_entity.type
_entity.pdbx_description
1 polymer ?
#
loop_
_entity_poly.entity_id
_entity_poly.type
_entity_poly.pdbx_seq_one_letter_code
_entity_poly.pdbx_strand_id
1 'polypeptide(L)'
;SVLVRRVHTTPEREDDDYDLSYRLPKLLADAGVMVALQANGQMERMNTRNLAFYAGHLVGQGMEKEKALQLITGNTAKILGIDDSYGTLEKGKSATLFISEGDALDMRTNILTHAFIDGRDVSLETHQTELWKRYMEKYEGE
;
A
#
# COMPACT_ATOMS: atom_id res chain seq x y z
N SER A 1 16.82 2.61 10.15
CA SER A 1 15.52 2.43 9.48
C SER A 1 14.75 3.73 9.38
N VAL A 2 13.96 3.90 8.34
CA VAL A 2 13.22 5.13 8.04
C VAL A 2 11.80 4.80 7.60
N LEU A 3 10.83 5.54 8.13
CA LEU A 3 9.44 5.56 7.67
C LEU A 3 9.24 6.79 6.78
N VAL A 4 9.12 6.58 5.46
CA VAL A 4 8.92 7.67 4.49
C VAL A 4 7.44 7.99 4.37
N ARG A 5 7.14 9.27 4.53
CA ARG A 5 5.82 9.86 4.31
C ARG A 5 5.83 10.71 3.04
N ARG A 6 4.69 10.85 2.40
CA ARG A 6 4.50 11.77 1.27
C ARG A 6 5.44 11.49 0.10
N VAL A 7 5.34 10.31 -0.49
CA VAL A 7 6.06 9.99 -1.73
C VAL A 7 5.62 10.91 -2.88
N HIS A 8 4.32 11.23 -2.96
CA HIS A 8 3.76 12.12 -3.96
C HIS A 8 3.64 13.55 -3.40
N THR A 9 4.75 14.28 -3.43
CA THR A 9 4.80 15.69 -3.03
C THR A 9 5.82 16.43 -3.89
N THR A 10 5.66 17.74 -3.97
CA THR A 10 6.68 18.61 -4.54
C THR A 10 7.91 18.70 -3.62
N PRO A 11 9.08 19.04 -4.15
CA PRO A 11 10.27 19.28 -3.35
C PRO A 11 10.04 20.32 -2.26
N GLU A 12 10.75 20.18 -1.14
CA GLU A 12 10.67 21.13 -0.03
C GLU A 12 11.57 22.35 -0.24
N ARG A 13 12.61 22.21 -1.08
CA ARG A 13 13.58 23.27 -1.40
C ARG A 13 13.57 23.59 -2.88
N GLU A 14 13.87 24.83 -3.22
CA GLU A 14 13.91 25.29 -4.62
C GLU A 14 15.03 24.65 -5.44
N ASP A 15 16.11 24.18 -4.79
CA ASP A 15 17.28 23.56 -5.38
C ASP A 15 17.20 22.03 -5.42
N ASP A 16 16.17 21.43 -4.85
CA ASP A 16 15.94 19.99 -4.94
C ASP A 16 15.43 19.60 -6.35
N ASP A 17 15.84 18.41 -6.81
CA ASP A 17 15.24 17.82 -8.03
C ASP A 17 13.73 17.73 -7.88
N TYR A 18 12.97 18.11 -8.90
CA TYR A 18 11.51 18.15 -8.89
C TYR A 18 10.87 16.79 -8.59
N ASP A 19 11.57 15.69 -8.87
CA ASP A 19 11.12 14.31 -8.68
C ASP A 19 11.79 13.62 -7.47
N LEU A 20 12.56 14.35 -6.66
CA LEU A 20 13.28 13.78 -5.52
C LEU A 20 12.37 13.00 -4.59
N SER A 21 11.21 13.56 -4.22
CA SER A 21 10.25 12.90 -3.31
C SER A 21 9.75 11.56 -3.88
N TYR A 22 9.56 11.48 -5.19
CA TYR A 22 9.09 10.28 -5.89
C TYR A 22 10.14 9.16 -5.91
N ARG A 23 11.43 9.51 -5.90
CA ARG A 23 12.56 8.56 -5.94
C ARG A 23 13.18 8.29 -4.58
N LEU A 24 12.94 9.15 -3.58
CA LEU A 24 13.62 9.13 -2.29
C LEU A 24 13.60 7.74 -1.61
N PRO A 25 12.46 7.02 -1.52
CA PRO A 25 12.46 5.71 -0.89
C PRO A 25 13.38 4.70 -1.59
N LYS A 26 13.45 4.77 -2.93
CA LYS A 26 14.37 3.92 -3.71
C LYS A 26 15.82 4.28 -3.45
N LEU A 27 16.18 5.57 -3.48
CA LEU A 27 17.54 6.04 -3.23
C LEU A 27 18.04 5.61 -1.83
N LEU A 28 17.18 5.71 -0.82
CA LEU A 28 17.49 5.25 0.53
C LEU A 28 17.68 3.74 0.59
N ALA A 29 16.82 2.97 -0.06
CA ALA A 29 16.92 1.51 -0.11
C ALA A 29 18.19 1.06 -0.84
N ASP A 30 18.55 1.70 -1.96
CA ASP A 30 19.78 1.43 -2.71
C ASP A 30 21.04 1.76 -1.89
N ALA A 31 20.94 2.75 -1.00
CA ALA A 31 22.00 3.08 -0.02
C ALA A 31 22.03 2.14 1.20
N GLY A 32 21.26 1.05 1.21
CA GLY A 32 21.23 0.05 2.28
C GLY A 32 20.40 0.44 3.51
N VAL A 33 19.62 1.51 3.43
CA VAL A 33 18.71 1.90 4.51
C VAL A 33 17.46 1.03 4.48
N MET A 34 17.06 0.49 5.64
CA MET A 34 15.75 -0.18 5.75
C MET A 34 14.65 0.88 5.70
N VAL A 35 13.85 0.84 4.64
CA VAL A 35 12.78 1.79 4.38
C VAL A 35 11.42 1.11 4.50
N ALA A 36 10.45 1.84 5.03
CA ALA A 36 9.04 1.51 4.88
C ALA A 36 8.24 2.77 4.53
N LEU A 37 7.10 2.57 3.88
CA LEU A 37 6.17 3.65 3.55
C LEU A 37 5.11 3.78 4.65
N GLN A 38 4.63 5.00 4.84
CA GLN A 38 3.57 5.29 5.79
C GLN A 38 2.59 6.33 5.26
N ALA A 39 1.38 6.31 5.80
CA ALA A 39 0.33 7.27 5.52
C ALA A 39 -0.09 8.03 6.80
N ASN A 40 0.89 8.40 7.64
CA ASN A 40 0.64 9.18 8.85
C ASN A 40 0.56 10.68 8.50
N GLY A 41 -0.47 11.34 8.98
CA GLY A 41 -0.71 12.77 8.79
C GLY A 41 -2.19 13.06 8.75
N GLN A 42 -2.54 14.34 8.80
CA GLN A 42 -3.94 14.74 8.90
C GLN A 42 -4.73 14.41 7.63
N MET A 43 -4.14 14.62 6.46
CA MET A 43 -4.76 14.32 5.16
C MET A 43 -4.32 12.96 4.61
N GLU A 44 -3.13 12.52 4.93
CA GLU A 44 -2.55 11.27 4.44
C GLU A 44 -3.34 10.04 4.89
N ARG A 45 -3.97 10.08 6.07
CA ARG A 45 -4.83 9.00 6.55
C ARG A 45 -5.99 8.69 5.62
N MET A 46 -6.52 9.69 4.94
CA MET A 46 -7.59 9.49 3.94
C MET A 46 -7.09 8.77 2.69
N ASN A 47 -5.77 8.84 2.44
CA ASN A 47 -5.10 8.20 1.31
C ASN A 47 -4.46 6.84 1.65
N THR A 48 -4.67 6.31 2.86
CA THR A 48 -4.09 5.01 3.29
C THR A 48 -4.45 3.88 2.32
N ARG A 49 -5.63 3.91 1.72
CA ARG A 49 -6.06 2.96 0.66
C ARG A 49 -5.13 2.94 -0.55
N ASN A 50 -4.35 3.99 -0.78
CA ASN A 50 -3.43 4.11 -1.91
C ASN A 50 -1.99 3.66 -1.56
N LEU A 51 -1.75 3.17 -0.35
CA LEU A 51 -0.39 2.84 0.12
C LEU A 51 0.29 1.78 -0.78
N ALA A 52 -0.47 0.78 -1.24
CA ALA A 52 0.02 -0.22 -2.19
C ALA A 52 0.47 0.42 -3.51
N PHE A 53 -0.25 1.42 -3.99
CA PHE A 53 0.05 2.12 -5.25
C PHE A 53 1.25 3.07 -5.12
N TYR A 54 1.53 3.57 -3.92
CA TYR A 54 2.79 4.30 -3.66
C TYR A 54 3.99 3.37 -3.75
N ALA A 55 3.87 2.13 -3.25
CA ALA A 55 4.90 1.12 -3.47
C ALA A 55 5.03 0.76 -4.97
N GLY A 56 3.90 0.60 -5.67
CA GLY A 56 3.87 0.38 -7.13
C GLY A 56 4.51 1.50 -7.93
N HIS A 57 4.34 2.76 -7.51
CA HIS A 57 5.03 3.89 -8.11
C HIS A 57 6.56 3.71 -8.11
N LEU A 58 7.13 3.19 -7.01
CA LEU A 58 8.57 2.96 -6.90
C LEU A 58 9.06 1.86 -7.84
N VAL A 59 8.22 0.91 -8.22
CA VAL A 59 8.53 -0.04 -9.31
C VAL A 59 8.70 0.71 -10.63
N GLY A 60 7.84 1.69 -10.90
CA GLY A 60 8.00 2.61 -12.05
C GLY A 60 9.29 3.43 -12.01
N GLN A 61 9.83 3.71 -10.81
CA GLN A 61 11.13 4.36 -10.62
C GLN A 61 12.32 3.36 -10.68
N GLY A 62 12.08 2.10 -11.05
CA GLY A 62 13.10 1.08 -11.21
C GLY A 62 13.46 0.31 -9.93
N MET A 63 12.60 0.32 -8.91
CA MET A 63 12.72 -0.58 -7.77
C MET A 63 12.23 -1.98 -8.18
N GLU A 64 12.90 -3.02 -7.70
CA GLU A 64 12.43 -4.39 -7.89
C GLU A 64 11.11 -4.58 -7.13
N LYS A 65 10.14 -5.28 -7.75
CA LYS A 65 8.75 -5.37 -7.30
C LYS A 65 8.62 -5.96 -5.89
N GLU A 66 9.32 -7.04 -5.60
CA GLU A 66 9.29 -7.67 -4.29
C GLU A 66 9.87 -6.74 -3.19
N LYS A 67 10.90 -5.96 -3.54
CA LYS A 67 11.44 -4.94 -2.64
C LYS A 67 10.43 -3.82 -2.39
N ALA A 68 9.72 -3.38 -3.41
CA ALA A 68 8.67 -2.38 -3.26
C ALA A 68 7.53 -2.89 -2.36
N LEU A 69 7.12 -4.16 -2.52
CA LEU A 69 6.14 -4.81 -1.66
C LEU A 69 6.62 -4.88 -0.19
N GLN A 70 7.89 -5.17 0.03
CA GLN A 70 8.47 -5.22 1.38
C GLN A 70 8.38 -3.88 2.11
N LEU A 71 8.36 -2.74 1.40
CA LEU A 71 8.24 -1.41 2.03
C LEU A 71 6.92 -1.22 2.79
N ILE A 72 5.89 -1.96 2.42
CA ILE A 72 4.55 -1.88 3.04
C ILE A 72 4.16 -3.15 3.80
N THR A 73 5.03 -4.15 3.82
CA THR A 73 4.80 -5.44 4.50
C THR A 73 5.97 -5.79 5.42
N GLY A 74 6.93 -6.59 4.98
CA GLY A 74 8.01 -7.13 5.81
C GLY A 74 8.89 -6.07 6.47
N ASN A 75 9.30 -5.02 5.74
CA ASN A 75 10.11 -3.95 6.34
C ASN A 75 9.30 -3.16 7.38
N THR A 76 8.02 -2.88 7.09
CA THR A 76 7.13 -2.22 8.04
C THR A 76 7.01 -3.04 9.31
N ALA A 77 6.76 -4.35 9.19
CA ALA A 77 6.65 -5.25 10.34
C ALA A 77 7.94 -5.25 11.19
N LYS A 78 9.11 -5.35 10.55
CA LYS A 78 10.41 -5.29 11.25
C LYS A 78 10.64 -3.96 11.97
N ILE A 79 10.33 -2.84 11.32
CA ILE A 79 10.51 -1.52 11.91
C ILE A 79 9.59 -1.33 13.14
N LEU A 80 8.40 -1.91 13.09
CA LEU A 80 7.43 -1.85 14.18
C LEU A 80 7.65 -2.94 15.25
N GLY A 81 8.55 -3.90 15.03
CA GLY A 81 8.82 -5.00 15.95
C GLY A 81 7.67 -6.01 16.06
N ILE A 82 6.92 -6.21 14.98
CA ILE A 82 5.79 -7.16 14.91
C ILE A 82 6.01 -8.26 13.87
N ASP A 83 7.22 -8.40 13.37
CA ASP A 83 7.58 -9.32 12.30
C ASP A 83 7.51 -10.80 12.69
N ASP A 84 7.45 -11.11 13.98
CA ASP A 84 7.15 -12.47 14.46
C ASP A 84 5.72 -12.91 14.06
N SER A 85 4.79 -11.97 13.92
CA SER A 85 3.37 -12.25 13.69
C SER A 85 2.85 -11.78 12.33
N TYR A 86 3.48 -10.78 11.69
CA TYR A 86 2.99 -10.10 10.50
C TYR A 86 4.10 -9.85 9.47
N GLY A 87 3.71 -9.38 8.29
CA GLY A 87 4.58 -8.83 7.27
C GLY A 87 5.06 -9.82 6.22
N THR A 88 4.93 -11.12 6.45
CA THR A 88 5.26 -12.19 5.50
C THR A 88 4.23 -13.30 5.56
N LEU A 89 4.10 -14.06 4.46
CA LEU A 89 3.23 -15.23 4.38
C LEU A 89 4.01 -16.48 4.81
N GLU A 90 4.06 -16.72 6.11
CA GLU A 90 4.78 -17.85 6.70
C GLU A 90 3.89 -18.63 7.67
N LYS A 91 4.14 -19.93 7.78
CA LYS A 91 3.43 -20.79 8.74
C LYS A 91 3.68 -20.30 10.16
N GLY A 92 2.60 -20.10 10.91
CA GLY A 92 2.65 -19.64 12.30
C GLY A 92 2.43 -18.15 12.47
N LYS A 93 2.44 -17.37 11.40
CA LYS A 93 2.07 -15.94 11.43
C LYS A 93 0.56 -15.75 11.28
N SER A 94 0.10 -14.56 11.62
CA SER A 94 -1.29 -14.16 11.44
C SER A 94 -1.71 -14.23 9.97
N ALA A 95 -2.87 -14.82 9.70
CA ALA A 95 -3.51 -14.78 8.40
C ALA A 95 -4.19 -13.43 8.17
N THR A 96 -3.41 -12.36 8.20
CA THR A 96 -3.82 -10.99 7.82
C THR A 96 -3.29 -10.71 6.42
N LEU A 97 -4.13 -10.94 5.42
CA LEU A 97 -3.77 -10.91 4.01
C LEU A 97 -4.98 -10.61 3.13
N PHE A 98 -4.74 -10.31 1.88
CA PHE A 98 -5.78 -10.25 0.85
C PHE A 98 -5.34 -11.01 -0.41
N ILE A 99 -6.32 -11.33 -1.25
CA ILE A 99 -6.12 -11.97 -2.55
C ILE A 99 -6.57 -10.98 -3.62
N SER A 100 -5.72 -10.73 -4.61
CA SER A 100 -6.01 -9.92 -5.77
C SER A 100 -5.89 -10.76 -7.05
N GLU A 101 -6.78 -10.55 -8.01
CA GLU A 101 -6.72 -11.21 -9.32
C GLU A 101 -5.51 -10.77 -10.14
N GLY A 102 -5.07 -9.52 -9.95
CA GLY A 102 -3.94 -8.95 -10.63
C GLY A 102 -2.87 -8.44 -9.69
N ASP A 103 -2.01 -7.57 -10.20
CA ASP A 103 -0.92 -6.96 -9.43
C ASP A 103 -1.49 -6.05 -8.33
N ALA A 104 -1.24 -6.40 -7.09
CA ALA A 104 -1.66 -5.64 -5.92
C ALA A 104 -1.06 -4.23 -5.86
N LEU A 105 0.08 -4.00 -6.53
CA LEU A 105 0.75 -2.70 -6.56
C LEU A 105 0.30 -1.82 -7.73
N ASP A 106 -0.44 -2.36 -8.71
CA ASP A 106 -0.97 -1.60 -9.85
C ASP A 106 -2.47 -1.32 -9.67
N MET A 107 -2.83 -0.03 -9.54
CA MET A 107 -4.23 0.40 -9.34
C MET A 107 -5.20 -0.07 -10.42
N ARG A 108 -4.70 -0.40 -11.63
CA ARG A 108 -5.53 -0.87 -12.76
C ARG A 108 -5.91 -2.34 -12.63
N THR A 109 -5.11 -3.13 -11.93
CA THR A 109 -5.22 -4.59 -11.87
C THR A 109 -5.41 -5.13 -10.46
N ASN A 110 -5.31 -4.28 -9.43
CA ASN A 110 -5.57 -4.66 -8.04
C ASN A 110 -7.07 -4.81 -7.81
N ILE A 111 -7.59 -6.00 -8.11
CA ILE A 111 -8.99 -6.38 -7.90
C ILE A 111 -9.03 -7.38 -6.76
N LEU A 112 -9.44 -6.91 -5.58
CA LEU A 112 -9.52 -7.75 -4.39
C LEU A 112 -10.70 -8.71 -4.50
N THR A 113 -10.46 -10.00 -4.28
CA THR A 113 -11.49 -11.05 -4.23
C THR A 113 -11.75 -11.52 -2.81
N HIS A 114 -10.74 -11.52 -1.95
CA HIS A 114 -10.85 -11.91 -0.54
C HIS A 114 -9.90 -11.08 0.31
N ALA A 115 -10.29 -10.84 1.55
CA ALA A 115 -9.42 -10.26 2.57
C ALA A 115 -9.65 -10.95 3.92
N PHE A 116 -8.58 -11.14 4.67
CA PHE A 116 -8.60 -11.78 5.97
C PHE A 116 -7.86 -10.94 7.00
N ILE A 117 -8.41 -10.86 8.21
CA ILE A 117 -7.73 -10.28 9.39
C ILE A 117 -7.72 -11.35 10.48
N ASP A 118 -6.53 -11.80 10.86
CA ASP A 118 -6.33 -12.89 11.81
C ASP A 118 -7.16 -14.14 11.45
N GLY A 119 -7.21 -14.49 10.15
CA GLY A 119 -7.95 -15.62 9.61
C GLY A 119 -9.45 -15.44 9.49
N ARG A 120 -10.01 -14.30 9.88
CA ARG A 120 -11.44 -13.98 9.71
C ARG A 120 -11.65 -13.34 8.35
N ASP A 121 -12.60 -13.83 7.60
CA ASP A 121 -13.03 -13.24 6.33
C ASP A 121 -13.63 -11.84 6.58
N VAL A 122 -13.20 -10.86 5.77
CA VAL A 122 -13.62 -9.47 5.87
C VAL A 122 -14.41 -9.09 4.64
N SER A 123 -15.61 -8.54 4.84
CA SER A 123 -16.41 -8.02 3.73
C SER A 123 -15.65 -6.93 2.99
N LEU A 124 -15.61 -7.04 1.65
CA LEU A 124 -15.06 -6.03 0.76
C LEU A 124 -16.10 -4.98 0.35
N GLU A 125 -17.33 -5.07 0.87
CA GLU A 125 -18.35 -4.06 0.63
C GLU A 125 -18.00 -2.74 1.30
N THR A 126 -18.24 -1.67 0.56
CA THR A 126 -18.07 -0.29 1.02
C THR A 126 -19.40 0.44 0.94
N HIS A 127 -19.53 1.58 1.63
CA HIS A 127 -20.70 2.42 1.49
C HIS A 127 -20.98 2.83 0.03
N GLN A 128 -19.94 3.02 -0.78
CA GLN A 128 -20.08 3.32 -2.19
C GLN A 128 -20.68 2.15 -2.97
N THR A 129 -20.25 0.90 -2.68
CA THR A 129 -20.83 -0.29 -3.36
C THR A 129 -22.26 -0.54 -2.94
N GLU A 130 -22.61 -0.29 -1.68
CA GLU A 130 -23.99 -0.36 -1.20
C GLU A 130 -24.90 0.67 -1.90
N LEU A 131 -24.44 1.91 -2.01
CA LEU A 131 -25.15 2.97 -2.72
C LEU A 131 -25.31 2.62 -4.20
N TRP A 132 -24.24 2.14 -4.84
CA TRP A 132 -24.29 1.72 -6.23
C TRP A 132 -25.34 0.64 -6.45
N LYS A 133 -25.35 -0.44 -5.66
CA LYS A 133 -26.37 -1.50 -5.74
C LYS A 133 -27.79 -0.94 -5.62
N ARG A 134 -28.03 -0.11 -4.59
CA ARG A 134 -29.34 0.51 -4.34
C ARG A 134 -29.83 1.34 -5.53
N TYR A 135 -28.95 2.11 -6.16
CA TYR A 135 -29.34 2.93 -7.30
C TYR A 135 -29.49 2.12 -8.58
N MET A 136 -28.68 1.09 -8.81
CA MET A 136 -28.83 0.20 -9.94
C MET A 136 -30.17 -0.54 -9.89
N GLU A 137 -30.55 -1.10 -8.75
CA GLU A 137 -31.88 -1.74 -8.56
C GLU A 137 -33.03 -0.80 -8.94
N LYS A 138 -32.90 0.50 -8.65
CA LYS A 138 -33.91 1.49 -9.00
C LYS A 138 -34.05 1.73 -10.50
N TYR A 139 -32.94 1.68 -11.24
CA TYR A 139 -32.92 2.02 -12.67
C TYR A 139 -33.01 0.79 -13.60
N GLU A 140 -32.64 -0.39 -13.12
CA GLU A 140 -32.79 -1.64 -13.86
C GLU A 140 -34.19 -2.26 -13.69
N GLY A 141 -35.00 -1.77 -12.77
CA GLY A 141 -36.37 -2.21 -12.51
C GLY A 141 -37.44 -1.45 -13.31
N GLU A 142 -37.05 -0.57 -14.24
CA GLU A 142 -37.88 0.07 -15.23
C GLU A 142 -37.69 -0.61 -16.61
#